data_8029d868b60a6de589481510de77f1a8
#
_entry.id   8029d868b60a6de589481510de77f1a8
#
_cell.length_a   1.000
_cell.length_b   1.000
_cell.length_c   1.000
_cell.angle_alpha   90.00
_cell.angle_beta   90.00
_cell.angle_gamma   90.00
#
_symmetry.space_group_name_H-M   'P 1'
#
loop_
_entity.id
_entity.type
_entity.pdbx_description
1 polymer ?
#
loop_
_entity_poly.entity_id
_entity_poly.type
_entity_poly.pdbx_seq_one_letter_code
_entity_poly.pdbx_strand_id
1 'polypeptide(L)'
;RPLPKSLIYELLPTVDGLPERFTSRKFAARIIDLLNFLPNSSLFGEIKQHTNPRGVLSDMAMQKFVMNSANDGAIRSFMKFDDFEGRSIELINNFFHAVRVVFKSEWEGLAPRNSRLKHGAGLVSLSFVMELLYSDQGTTSKEGFIKGLKLLKPHTAWTSGDWHISETDRRPWNGIQNTPTDIGLLTKYLTEKLKQELKRR
;
A
#
# COMPACT_ATOMS: atom_id res chain seq x y z
N ARG A 1 6.27 27.19 8.00
CA ARG A 1 5.65 26.07 7.29
C ARG A 1 4.98 25.15 8.29
N PRO A 2 3.77 24.64 8.04
CA PRO A 2 3.17 23.68 8.93
C PRO A 2 4.02 22.42 9.02
N LEU A 3 4.13 21.83 10.21
CA LEU A 3 4.86 20.58 10.42
C LEU A 3 4.22 19.44 9.62
N PRO A 4 5.02 18.54 9.02
CA PRO A 4 4.51 17.33 8.40
C PRO A 4 3.67 16.52 9.39
N LYS A 5 2.59 15.91 8.91
CA LYS A 5 1.69 15.14 9.79
C LYS A 5 2.39 13.96 10.45
N SER A 6 3.34 13.30 9.77
CA SER A 6 4.18 12.25 10.35
C SER A 6 4.92 12.76 11.58
N LEU A 7 5.59 13.90 11.46
CA LEU A 7 6.34 14.50 12.58
C LEU A 7 5.41 14.92 13.73
N ILE A 8 4.21 15.40 13.42
CA ILE A 8 3.21 15.73 14.46
C ILE A 8 2.85 14.47 15.26
N TYR A 9 2.68 13.32 14.58
CA TYR A 9 2.34 12.06 15.23
C TYR A 9 3.49 11.46 16.03
N GLU A 10 4.74 11.67 15.61
CA GLU A 10 5.92 11.27 16.36
C GLU A 10 6.10 12.10 17.63
N LEU A 11 5.75 13.39 17.58
CA LEU A 11 5.87 14.32 18.70
C LEU A 11 4.71 14.22 19.70
N LEU A 12 3.61 13.53 19.36
CA LEU A 12 2.53 13.30 20.30
C LEU A 12 3.03 12.40 21.44
N PRO A 13 3.01 12.85 22.70
CA PRO A 13 3.39 12.02 23.83
C PRO A 13 2.50 10.78 23.88
N THR A 14 3.03 9.68 24.40
CA THR A 14 2.25 8.50 24.78
C THR A 14 1.38 8.92 25.98
N VAL A 15 0.23 9.47 25.70
CA VAL A 15 -0.77 9.79 26.71
C VAL A 15 -1.72 8.59 26.76
N ASP A 16 -1.79 7.94 27.90
CA ASP A 16 -2.83 6.95 28.19
C ASP A 16 -4.18 7.64 27.96
N GLY A 17 -5.00 7.07 27.03
CA GLY A 17 -6.30 7.63 26.69
C GLY A 17 -6.39 8.40 25.36
N LEU A 18 -5.35 8.39 24.52
CA LEU A 18 -5.49 8.89 23.14
C LEU A 18 -6.56 8.08 22.37
N PRO A 19 -7.45 8.74 21.61
CA PRO A 19 -8.40 8.04 20.76
C PRO A 19 -7.70 7.01 19.86
N GLU A 20 -8.28 5.83 19.69
CA GLU A 20 -7.73 4.70 18.90
C GLU A 20 -7.19 5.13 17.53
N ARG A 21 -7.87 6.07 16.85
CA ARG A 21 -7.44 6.66 15.58
C ARG A 21 -6.06 7.33 15.61
N PHE A 22 -5.67 7.94 16.75
CA PHE A 22 -4.36 8.59 16.89
C PHE A 22 -3.27 7.56 17.15
N THR A 23 -3.58 6.52 17.91
CA THR A 23 -2.67 5.41 18.17
C THR A 23 -2.34 4.68 16.86
N SER A 24 -3.35 4.38 16.04
CA SER A 24 -3.16 3.72 14.74
C SER A 24 -2.33 4.57 13.76
N ARG A 25 -2.52 5.90 13.77
CA ARG A 25 -1.73 6.81 12.91
C ARG A 25 -0.28 6.94 13.38
N LYS A 26 -0.05 7.00 14.70
CA LYS A 26 1.30 7.02 15.26
C LYS A 26 2.06 5.74 14.90
N PHE A 27 1.40 4.60 15.05
CA PHE A 27 1.93 3.31 14.62
C PHE A 27 2.25 3.29 13.11
N ALA A 28 1.31 3.74 12.27
CA ALA A 28 1.52 3.79 10.82
C ALA A 28 2.70 4.69 10.46
N ALA A 29 2.82 5.88 11.06
CA ALA A 29 3.94 6.78 10.81
C ALA A 29 5.28 6.11 11.16
N ARG A 30 5.36 5.41 12.32
CA ARG A 30 6.56 4.68 12.74
C ARG A 30 6.93 3.55 11.77
N ILE A 31 5.97 2.74 11.35
CA ILE A 31 6.22 1.64 10.39
C ILE A 31 6.76 2.19 9.07
N ILE A 32 6.19 3.28 8.58
CA ILE A 32 6.60 3.91 7.32
C ILE A 32 8.00 4.48 7.44
N ASP A 33 8.31 5.13 8.57
CA ASP A 33 9.64 5.66 8.84
C ASP A 33 10.69 4.54 8.82
N LEU A 34 10.43 3.45 9.54
CA LEU A 34 11.31 2.28 9.53
C LEU A 34 11.49 1.70 8.11
N LEU A 35 10.41 1.52 7.35
CA LEU A 35 10.49 1.03 5.97
C LEU A 35 11.27 1.98 5.04
N ASN A 36 11.22 3.28 5.29
CA ASN A 36 11.92 4.28 4.49
C ASN A 36 13.42 4.34 4.77
N PHE A 37 13.87 3.94 5.96
CA PHE A 37 15.26 4.06 6.40
C PHE A 37 16.00 2.72 6.63
N LEU A 38 15.31 1.59 6.68
CA LEU A 38 15.94 0.28 6.76
C LEU A 38 16.63 -0.08 5.44
N PRO A 39 17.96 -0.32 5.41
CA PRO A 39 18.73 -0.52 4.16
C PRO A 39 18.21 -1.65 3.26
N ASN A 40 17.63 -2.69 3.85
CA ASN A 40 17.12 -3.86 3.12
C ASN A 40 15.62 -3.75 2.80
N SER A 41 15.01 -2.59 3.05
CA SER A 41 13.62 -2.36 2.73
C SER A 41 13.41 -2.15 1.23
N SER A 42 12.35 -2.74 0.69
CA SER A 42 11.89 -2.50 -0.68
C SER A 42 11.40 -1.07 -0.90
N LEU A 43 11.18 -0.33 0.19
CA LEU A 43 10.75 1.08 0.19
C LEU A 43 11.85 2.04 0.67
N PHE A 44 13.11 1.55 0.78
CA PHE A 44 14.23 2.38 1.22
C PHE A 44 14.38 3.63 0.36
N GLY A 45 14.27 4.82 0.99
CA GLY A 45 14.37 6.11 0.31
C GLY A 45 13.21 6.47 -0.62
N GLU A 46 12.17 5.64 -0.74
CA GLU A 46 11.07 5.86 -1.68
C GLU A 46 9.97 6.79 -1.14
N ILE A 47 9.80 6.87 0.18
CA ILE A 47 8.67 7.60 0.77
C ILE A 47 9.07 9.05 1.04
N LYS A 48 8.24 9.98 0.53
CA LYS A 48 8.47 11.41 0.70
C LYS A 48 8.06 11.89 2.09
N GLN A 49 9.07 12.13 2.92
CA GLN A 49 8.93 12.63 4.29
C GLN A 49 9.73 13.91 4.47
N HIS A 50 9.57 14.59 5.62
CA HIS A 50 10.41 15.73 5.96
C HIS A 50 11.90 15.35 6.00
N THR A 51 12.19 14.19 6.56
CA THR A 51 13.52 13.59 6.66
C THR A 51 14.02 13.01 5.33
N ASN A 52 13.12 12.74 4.37
CA ASN A 52 13.43 12.27 3.02
C ASN A 52 12.64 13.06 1.96
N PRO A 53 13.00 14.31 1.67
CA PRO A 53 12.27 15.15 0.71
C PRO A 53 12.39 14.66 -0.76
N ARG A 54 13.36 13.80 -1.06
CA ARG A 54 13.57 13.21 -2.39
C ARG A 54 12.68 12.01 -2.67
N GLY A 55 12.05 11.43 -1.66
CA GLY A 55 11.09 10.34 -1.84
C GLY A 55 9.96 10.73 -2.78
N VAL A 56 9.41 9.76 -3.50
CA VAL A 56 8.39 9.98 -4.52
C VAL A 56 6.99 9.49 -4.11
N LEU A 57 6.92 8.51 -3.20
CA LEU A 57 5.65 7.98 -2.70
C LEU A 57 5.05 8.91 -1.65
N SER A 58 3.74 9.11 -1.71
CA SER A 58 3.04 9.94 -0.73
C SER A 58 3.05 9.30 0.65
N ASP A 59 3.64 9.98 1.65
CA ASP A 59 3.59 9.61 3.06
C ASP A 59 2.15 9.35 3.54
N MET A 60 1.22 10.25 3.22
CA MET A 60 -0.19 10.09 3.58
C MET A 60 -0.86 8.86 2.96
N ALA A 61 -0.49 8.50 1.73
CA ALA A 61 -1.03 7.30 1.09
C ALA A 61 -0.47 6.04 1.72
N MET A 62 0.82 6.05 2.08
CA MET A 62 1.46 4.95 2.78
C MET A 62 0.93 4.79 4.21
N GLN A 63 0.68 5.90 4.93
CA GLN A 63 0.00 5.82 6.23
C GLN A 63 -1.39 5.18 6.10
N LYS A 64 -2.19 5.54 5.09
CA LYS A 64 -3.49 4.90 4.83
C LYS A 64 -3.33 3.41 4.51
N PHE A 65 -2.30 3.04 3.73
CA PHE A 65 -1.98 1.64 3.45
C PHE A 65 -1.80 0.84 4.75
N VAL A 66 -0.94 1.30 5.65
CA VAL A 66 -0.68 0.64 6.94
C VAL A 66 -1.93 0.62 7.82
N MET A 67 -2.63 1.75 7.91
CA MET A 67 -3.83 1.88 8.75
C MET A 67 -4.96 0.96 8.30
N ASN A 68 -5.16 0.75 7.00
CA ASN A 68 -6.18 -0.19 6.51
C ASN A 68 -5.92 -1.60 7.06
N SER A 69 -4.68 -2.07 7.05
CA SER A 69 -4.29 -3.37 7.60
C SER A 69 -4.33 -3.41 9.13
N ALA A 70 -3.95 -2.30 9.78
CA ALA A 70 -3.96 -2.22 11.25
C ALA A 70 -5.37 -2.13 11.84
N ASN A 71 -6.33 -1.57 11.10
CA ASN A 71 -7.71 -1.44 11.57
C ASN A 71 -8.51 -2.74 11.43
N ASP A 72 -8.37 -3.44 10.31
CA ASP A 72 -9.19 -4.63 10.01
C ASP A 72 -8.48 -5.62 9.07
N GLY A 73 -7.20 -5.90 9.30
CA GLY A 73 -6.44 -6.77 8.41
C GLY A 73 -5.34 -7.57 9.09
N ALA A 74 -4.35 -7.95 8.31
CA ALA A 74 -3.22 -8.77 8.75
C ALA A 74 -2.48 -8.15 9.93
N ILE A 75 -2.17 -6.85 9.88
CA ILE A 75 -1.46 -6.16 10.96
C ILE A 75 -2.27 -6.20 12.25
N ARG A 76 -3.60 -6.02 12.19
CA ARG A 76 -4.46 -6.18 13.37
C ARG A 76 -4.32 -7.58 13.99
N SER A 77 -4.25 -8.61 13.15
CA SER A 77 -4.08 -9.98 13.64
C SER A 77 -2.73 -10.23 14.31
N PHE A 78 -1.71 -9.42 13.98
CA PHE A 78 -0.38 -9.51 14.57
C PHE A 78 -0.27 -8.84 15.92
N MET A 79 -1.15 -7.89 16.27
CA MET A 79 -1.11 -7.13 17.53
C MET A 79 -1.17 -8.00 18.79
N LYS A 80 -1.56 -9.26 18.68
CA LYS A 80 -1.53 -10.24 19.77
C LYS A 80 -0.15 -10.85 20.06
N PHE A 81 0.85 -10.56 19.21
CA PHE A 81 2.21 -11.08 19.35
C PHE A 81 3.15 -9.97 19.82
N ASP A 82 4.15 -10.30 20.63
CA ASP A 82 5.14 -9.34 21.13
C ASP A 82 5.98 -8.71 20.01
N ASP A 83 6.22 -9.46 18.92
CA ASP A 83 6.97 -9.03 17.74
C ASP A 83 6.09 -8.46 16.60
N PHE A 84 4.88 -7.98 16.92
CA PHE A 84 3.90 -7.51 15.92
C PHE A 84 4.45 -6.41 15.01
N GLU A 85 5.31 -5.53 15.52
CA GLU A 85 5.94 -4.47 14.72
C GLU A 85 6.87 -5.07 13.65
N GLY A 86 7.73 -6.02 14.03
CA GLY A 86 8.61 -6.74 13.11
C GLY A 86 7.84 -7.49 12.02
N ARG A 87 6.78 -8.20 12.41
CA ARG A 87 5.87 -8.89 11.46
C ARG A 87 5.19 -7.94 10.51
N SER A 88 4.80 -6.77 10.99
CA SER A 88 4.15 -5.75 10.15
C SER A 88 5.11 -5.17 9.11
N ILE A 89 6.35 -4.88 9.51
CA ILE A 89 7.42 -4.43 8.63
C ILE A 89 7.72 -5.50 7.57
N GLU A 90 7.87 -6.75 7.98
CA GLU A 90 8.15 -7.87 7.08
C GLU A 90 7.03 -8.07 6.06
N LEU A 91 5.76 -8.08 6.49
CA LEU A 91 4.60 -8.21 5.62
C LEU A 91 4.61 -7.14 4.51
N ILE A 92 4.72 -5.87 4.91
CA ILE A 92 4.70 -4.75 3.97
C ILE A 92 5.92 -4.77 3.06
N ASN A 93 7.09 -5.04 3.61
CA ASN A 93 8.34 -5.14 2.84
C ASN A 93 8.26 -6.25 1.79
N ASN A 94 7.79 -7.44 2.16
CA ASN A 94 7.63 -8.58 1.25
C ASN A 94 6.59 -8.29 0.16
N PHE A 95 5.49 -7.63 0.51
CA PHE A 95 4.48 -7.21 -0.46
C PHE A 95 5.05 -6.20 -1.47
N PHE A 96 5.71 -5.14 -1.02
CA PHE A 96 6.29 -4.15 -1.93
C PHE A 96 7.49 -4.69 -2.72
N HIS A 97 8.25 -5.65 -2.17
CA HIS A 97 9.21 -6.41 -2.98
C HIS A 97 8.51 -7.10 -4.15
N ALA A 98 7.41 -7.79 -3.89
CA ALA A 98 6.63 -8.47 -4.92
C ALA A 98 6.04 -7.48 -5.95
N VAL A 99 5.52 -6.33 -5.50
CA VAL A 99 5.05 -5.26 -6.37
C VAL A 99 6.15 -4.81 -7.33
N ARG A 100 7.36 -4.54 -6.82
CA ARG A 100 8.51 -4.11 -7.65
C ARG A 100 8.96 -5.18 -8.62
N VAL A 101 8.90 -6.45 -8.25
CA VAL A 101 9.27 -7.56 -9.14
C VAL A 101 8.23 -7.73 -10.26
N VAL A 102 6.95 -7.74 -9.91
CA VAL A 102 5.87 -8.01 -10.88
C VAL A 102 5.61 -6.82 -11.79
N PHE A 103 5.65 -5.62 -11.25
CA PHE A 103 5.34 -4.37 -11.94
C PHE A 103 6.60 -3.51 -12.12
N LYS A 104 7.72 -4.14 -12.51
CA LYS A 104 9.02 -3.46 -12.61
C LYS A 104 8.97 -2.24 -13.54
N SER A 105 8.39 -2.38 -14.72
CA SER A 105 8.26 -1.31 -15.71
C SER A 105 7.35 -0.16 -15.27
N GLU A 106 6.38 -0.47 -14.41
CA GLU A 106 5.43 0.52 -13.89
C GLU A 106 5.93 1.19 -12.59
N TRP A 107 7.01 0.66 -12.01
CA TRP A 107 7.58 1.16 -10.76
C TRP A 107 8.91 1.90 -10.95
N GLU A 108 9.89 1.28 -11.61
CA GLU A 108 11.27 1.79 -11.64
C GLU A 108 11.40 3.04 -12.51
N GLY A 109 12.10 4.05 -11.99
CA GLY A 109 12.36 5.31 -12.70
C GLY A 109 11.14 6.20 -12.90
N LEU A 110 9.95 5.80 -12.47
CA LEU A 110 8.73 6.56 -12.67
C LEU A 110 8.33 7.39 -11.45
N ALA A 111 7.86 8.61 -11.71
CA ALA A 111 7.19 9.44 -10.73
C ALA A 111 5.69 9.09 -10.65
N PRO A 112 4.99 9.43 -9.55
CA PRO A 112 3.56 9.15 -9.38
C PRO A 112 2.65 9.74 -10.48
N ARG A 113 3.07 10.82 -11.11
CA ARG A 113 2.35 11.41 -12.27
C ARG A 113 2.37 10.52 -13.52
N ASN A 114 3.40 9.66 -13.64
CA ASN A 114 3.63 8.79 -14.79
C ASN A 114 3.25 7.33 -14.52
N SER A 115 2.88 7.02 -13.27
CA SER A 115 2.44 5.67 -12.88
C SER A 115 1.35 5.76 -11.81
N ARG A 116 0.18 5.22 -12.10
CA ARG A 116 -0.90 5.10 -11.12
C ARG A 116 -0.60 4.09 -10.03
N LEU A 117 0.35 3.18 -10.25
CA LEU A 117 0.85 2.27 -9.23
C LEU A 117 1.50 3.01 -8.06
N LYS A 118 2.29 4.06 -8.35
CA LYS A 118 2.97 4.92 -7.36
C LYS A 118 2.10 6.11 -6.90
N HIS A 119 0.96 6.32 -7.53
CA HIS A 119 0.01 7.37 -7.17
C HIS A 119 -0.77 7.00 -5.90
N GLY A 120 -1.26 7.98 -5.15
CA GLY A 120 -1.99 7.74 -3.91
C GLY A 120 -3.16 6.76 -4.05
N ALA A 121 -3.92 6.85 -5.14
CA ALA A 121 -5.01 5.92 -5.42
C ALA A 121 -4.51 4.48 -5.56
N GLY A 122 -3.43 4.25 -6.32
CA GLY A 122 -2.83 2.93 -6.50
C GLY A 122 -2.31 2.36 -5.17
N LEU A 123 -1.53 3.16 -4.43
CA LEU A 123 -0.96 2.73 -3.15
C LEU A 123 -2.04 2.33 -2.14
N VAL A 124 -3.10 3.14 -1.99
CA VAL A 124 -4.20 2.81 -1.07
C VAL A 124 -4.97 1.58 -1.54
N SER A 125 -5.25 1.44 -2.84
CA SER A 125 -5.95 0.26 -3.37
C SER A 125 -5.12 -1.02 -3.22
N LEU A 126 -3.79 -0.93 -3.32
CA LEU A 126 -2.90 -2.08 -3.11
C LEU A 126 -2.93 -2.62 -1.68
N SER A 127 -3.30 -1.83 -0.66
CA SER A 127 -3.47 -2.36 0.69
C SER A 127 -4.56 -3.44 0.74
N PHE A 128 -5.65 -3.24 0.03
CA PHE A 128 -6.75 -4.21 -0.04
C PHE A 128 -6.38 -5.44 -0.89
N VAL A 129 -5.51 -5.28 -1.89
CA VAL A 129 -4.94 -6.41 -2.65
C VAL A 129 -4.03 -7.25 -1.75
N MET A 130 -3.18 -6.61 -0.94
CA MET A 130 -2.36 -7.31 0.07
C MET A 130 -3.22 -8.10 1.05
N GLU A 131 -4.26 -7.47 1.60
CA GLU A 131 -5.19 -8.11 2.54
C GLU A 131 -5.93 -9.29 1.91
N LEU A 132 -6.33 -9.17 0.66
CA LEU A 132 -6.99 -10.27 -0.05
C LEU A 132 -6.05 -11.46 -0.22
N LEU A 133 -4.79 -11.24 -0.62
CA LEU A 133 -3.80 -12.31 -0.74
C LEU A 133 -3.46 -12.93 0.62
N TYR A 134 -3.37 -12.12 1.66
CA TYR A 134 -3.18 -12.62 3.02
C TYR A 134 -4.36 -13.47 3.49
N SER A 135 -5.59 -13.00 3.32
CA SER A 135 -6.78 -13.69 3.81
C SER A 135 -7.12 -14.96 3.03
N ASP A 136 -6.86 -14.97 1.71
CA ASP A 136 -7.15 -16.11 0.83
C ASP A 136 -6.08 -17.21 0.90
N GLN A 137 -4.80 -16.84 0.95
CA GLN A 137 -3.68 -17.76 0.84
C GLN A 137 -2.84 -17.88 2.12
N GLY A 138 -3.14 -17.09 3.15
CA GLY A 138 -2.32 -17.00 4.35
C GLY A 138 -0.89 -16.51 4.07
N THR A 139 -0.66 -15.88 2.90
CA THR A 139 0.70 -15.56 2.48
C THR A 139 1.23 -14.28 3.12
N THR A 140 2.44 -14.37 3.65
CA THR A 140 3.27 -13.24 4.07
C THR A 140 4.61 -13.24 3.34
N SER A 141 4.87 -14.23 2.50
CA SER A 141 6.14 -14.40 1.79
C SER A 141 6.19 -13.61 0.48
N LYS A 142 7.41 -13.26 0.05
CA LYS A 142 7.67 -12.62 -1.24
C LYS A 142 7.13 -13.44 -2.41
N GLU A 143 7.39 -14.74 -2.39
CA GLU A 143 7.00 -15.69 -3.44
C GLU A 143 5.48 -15.81 -3.54
N GLY A 144 4.78 -15.87 -2.41
CA GLY A 144 3.33 -15.92 -2.36
C GLY A 144 2.71 -14.64 -2.94
N PHE A 145 3.20 -13.48 -2.56
CA PHE A 145 2.75 -12.20 -3.11
C PHE A 145 3.08 -12.07 -4.61
N ILE A 146 4.29 -12.48 -5.05
CA ILE A 146 4.64 -12.48 -6.48
C ILE A 146 3.65 -13.35 -7.27
N LYS A 147 3.34 -14.55 -6.78
CA LYS A 147 2.41 -15.47 -7.42
C LYS A 147 1.00 -14.86 -7.54
N GLY A 148 0.51 -14.22 -6.48
CA GLY A 148 -0.79 -13.56 -6.48
C GLY A 148 -0.83 -12.33 -7.39
N LEU A 149 0.17 -11.47 -7.33
CA LEU A 149 0.22 -10.25 -8.14
C LEU A 149 0.40 -10.53 -9.64
N LYS A 150 1.08 -11.63 -10.03
CA LYS A 150 1.16 -12.07 -11.43
C LYS A 150 -0.21 -12.36 -12.03
N LEU A 151 -1.17 -12.86 -11.24
CA LEU A 151 -2.54 -13.08 -11.71
C LEU A 151 -3.26 -11.76 -11.99
N LEU A 152 -2.98 -10.75 -11.16
CA LEU A 152 -3.61 -9.45 -11.29
C LEU A 152 -3.03 -8.63 -12.45
N LYS A 153 -1.75 -8.84 -12.81
CA LYS A 153 -1.02 -8.03 -13.79
C LYS A 153 -1.75 -7.83 -15.14
N PRO A 154 -2.36 -8.84 -15.76
CA PRO A 154 -3.07 -8.68 -17.05
C PRO A 154 -4.28 -7.75 -16.99
N HIS A 155 -4.79 -7.46 -15.78
CA HIS A 155 -5.97 -6.63 -15.54
C HIS A 155 -5.63 -5.20 -15.15
N THR A 156 -4.35 -4.79 -15.22
CA THR A 156 -3.90 -3.49 -14.72
C THR A 156 -3.47 -2.55 -15.84
N ALA A 157 -3.76 -1.26 -15.66
CA ALA A 157 -3.40 -0.18 -16.57
C ALA A 157 -2.66 0.93 -15.80
N TRP A 158 -1.49 0.61 -15.23
CA TRP A 158 -0.78 1.52 -14.34
C TRP A 158 -0.12 2.72 -15.03
N THR A 159 0.33 2.54 -16.29
CA THR A 159 1.13 3.53 -17.05
C THR A 159 0.62 3.77 -18.45
N SER A 160 -0.24 2.90 -18.97
CA SER A 160 -0.79 2.98 -20.31
C SER A 160 -2.06 2.14 -20.42
N GLY A 161 -2.81 2.33 -21.52
CA GLY A 161 -4.05 1.61 -21.76
C GLY A 161 -5.22 2.13 -20.91
N ASP A 162 -6.23 1.29 -20.75
CA ASP A 162 -7.48 1.65 -20.08
C ASP A 162 -7.82 0.67 -18.95
N TRP A 163 -8.39 1.20 -17.88
CA TRP A 163 -9.07 0.43 -16.86
C TRP A 163 -10.46 0.04 -17.37
N HIS A 164 -10.71 -1.23 -17.52
CA HIS A 164 -12.02 -1.78 -17.88
C HIS A 164 -12.83 -2.05 -16.61
N ILE A 165 -13.33 -0.99 -15.99
CA ILE A 165 -14.00 -1.04 -14.68
C ILE A 165 -15.27 -1.87 -14.76
N SER A 166 -16.06 -1.66 -15.83
CA SER A 166 -17.26 -2.46 -16.16
C SER A 166 -17.43 -2.54 -17.68
N GLU A 167 -18.50 -3.14 -18.16
CA GLU A 167 -18.84 -3.15 -19.60
C GLU A 167 -19.06 -1.75 -20.15
N THR A 168 -19.55 -0.84 -19.33
CA THR A 168 -19.89 0.55 -19.71
C THR A 168 -18.95 1.62 -19.14
N ASP A 169 -18.10 1.28 -18.15
CA ASP A 169 -17.13 2.23 -17.55
C ASP A 169 -15.70 1.85 -17.93
N ARG A 170 -15.15 2.64 -18.84
CA ARG A 170 -13.79 2.53 -19.34
C ARG A 170 -13.06 3.83 -19.05
N ARG A 171 -11.91 3.75 -18.41
CA ARG A 171 -11.13 4.93 -18.03
C ARG A 171 -9.69 4.80 -18.47
N PRO A 172 -9.09 5.86 -19.04
CA PRO A 172 -7.68 5.84 -19.36
C PRO A 172 -6.84 5.61 -18.10
N TRP A 173 -5.65 5.04 -18.26
CA TRP A 173 -4.75 4.72 -17.15
C TRP A 173 -4.59 5.86 -16.12
N ASN A 174 -4.55 7.11 -16.58
CA ASN A 174 -4.41 8.30 -15.74
C ASN A 174 -5.76 8.92 -15.30
N GLY A 175 -6.88 8.33 -15.68
CA GLY A 175 -8.22 8.80 -15.33
C GLY A 175 -8.59 8.56 -13.88
N ILE A 176 -7.93 7.63 -13.21
CA ILE A 176 -8.14 7.37 -11.77
C ILE A 176 -7.39 8.42 -10.95
N GLN A 177 -8.13 9.18 -10.12
CA GLN A 177 -7.60 10.26 -9.30
C GLN A 177 -7.52 9.85 -7.82
N ASN A 178 -6.84 10.68 -6.99
CA ASN A 178 -6.70 10.44 -5.55
C ASN A 178 -7.92 10.94 -4.77
N THR A 179 -9.12 10.57 -5.21
CA THR A 179 -10.39 10.87 -4.55
C THR A 179 -10.92 9.62 -3.85
N PRO A 180 -11.72 9.74 -2.78
CA PRO A 180 -12.34 8.58 -2.13
C PRO A 180 -13.14 7.70 -3.09
N THR A 181 -13.86 8.31 -4.03
CA THR A 181 -14.66 7.62 -5.05
C THR A 181 -13.80 6.78 -5.97
N ASP A 182 -12.72 7.37 -6.54
CA ASP A 182 -11.85 6.68 -7.49
C ASP A 182 -11.01 5.61 -6.79
N ILE A 183 -10.56 5.87 -5.56
CA ILE A 183 -9.88 4.85 -4.72
C ILE A 183 -10.82 3.66 -4.48
N GLY A 184 -12.08 3.91 -4.09
CA GLY A 184 -13.06 2.87 -3.89
C GLY A 184 -13.33 2.05 -5.15
N LEU A 185 -13.47 2.74 -6.29
CA LEU A 185 -13.67 2.14 -7.59
C LEU A 185 -12.49 1.23 -7.99
N LEU A 186 -11.26 1.75 -7.91
CA LEU A 186 -10.05 1.00 -8.23
C LEU A 186 -9.87 -0.20 -7.29
N THR A 187 -10.10 0.00 -6.00
CA THR A 187 -10.03 -1.07 -4.98
C THR A 187 -10.99 -2.20 -5.33
N LYS A 188 -12.26 -1.87 -5.58
CA LYS A 188 -13.29 -2.86 -5.96
C LYS A 188 -12.87 -3.62 -7.22
N TYR A 189 -12.46 -2.90 -8.26
CA TYR A 189 -12.01 -3.50 -9.51
C TYR A 189 -10.85 -4.49 -9.31
N LEU A 190 -9.77 -4.07 -8.65
CA LEU A 190 -8.58 -4.90 -8.43
C LEU A 190 -8.89 -6.14 -7.59
N THR A 191 -9.66 -5.97 -6.52
CA THR A 191 -10.02 -7.10 -5.64
C THR A 191 -10.98 -8.09 -6.30
N GLU A 192 -11.94 -7.62 -7.11
CA GLU A 192 -12.83 -8.49 -7.87
C GLU A 192 -12.07 -9.29 -8.94
N LYS A 193 -11.19 -8.63 -9.72
CA LYS A 193 -10.35 -9.32 -10.70
C LYS A 193 -9.46 -10.37 -10.05
N LEU A 194 -8.79 -10.01 -8.96
CA LEU A 194 -7.95 -10.97 -8.24
C LEU A 194 -8.76 -12.16 -7.70
N LYS A 195 -9.93 -11.93 -7.10
CA LYS A 195 -10.82 -13.01 -6.65
C LYS A 195 -11.25 -13.94 -7.77
N GLN A 196 -11.53 -13.39 -8.96
CA GLN A 196 -11.89 -14.20 -10.13
C GLN A 196 -10.72 -15.10 -10.55
N GLU A 197 -9.51 -14.56 -10.61
CA GLU A 197 -8.32 -15.33 -10.98
C GLU A 197 -7.93 -16.38 -9.93
N LEU A 198 -8.09 -16.07 -8.64
CA LEU A 198 -7.85 -17.02 -7.55
C LEU A 198 -8.80 -18.22 -7.60
N LYS A 199 -10.07 -18.00 -7.99
CA LYS A 199 -11.07 -19.07 -8.11
C LYS A 199 -10.87 -19.97 -9.33
N ARG A 200 -10.12 -19.53 -10.35
CA ARG A 200 -9.84 -20.30 -11.58
C ARG A 200 -8.69 -21.30 -11.43
N ARG A 201 -8.05 -21.31 -10.28
CA ARG A 201 -6.98 -22.25 -9.93
C ARG A 201 -7.54 -23.53 -9.33
#